data_8e1e76cf25e7729e35db3b4996d2d56a
#
_entry.id   8e1e76cf25e7729e35db3b4996d2d56a
#
_cell.length_a   1.000
_cell.length_b   1.000
_cell.length_c   1.000
_cell.angle_alpha   90.00
_cell.angle_beta   90.00
_cell.angle_gamma   90.00
#
_symmetry.space_group_name_H-M   'P 1'
#
loop_
_entity.id
_entity.type
_entity.pdbx_description
1 polymer ?
#
loop_
_entity_poly.entity_id
_entity_poly.type
_entity_poly.pdbx_seq_one_letter_code
_entity_poly.pdbx_strand_id
1 'polypeptide(L)'
;MKFRSKARDRKARSPKARNRGFTLIEMVVVISLVLILLAIALPRYDQTITRAREAKLHENLVTLNKAIEEYALDKKKAPQSLDDLVPGYVKFIPDDITGSNTTWQTEPEDSQEAWDPTQLGIGGVHSGSDEISSEGTAYSSWKH
;
A
#
# COMPACT_ATOMS: atom_id res chain seq x y z
N MET A 1 -83.46 30.84 30.79
CA MET A 1 -82.20 31.38 31.28
C MET A 1 -81.11 30.55 30.64
N LYS A 2 -80.45 31.06 29.56
CA LYS A 2 -79.42 30.28 28.76
C LYS A 2 -78.08 30.82 29.13
N PHE A 3 -77.27 29.98 29.83
CA PHE A 3 -75.88 30.27 30.08
C PHE A 3 -75.05 29.88 28.86
N ARG A 4 -74.44 30.87 28.20
CA ARG A 4 -73.47 30.69 27.11
C ARG A 4 -72.11 30.58 27.73
N SER A 5 -71.54 29.38 27.72
CA SER A 5 -70.14 29.12 28.06
C SER A 5 -69.26 29.62 26.92
N LYS A 6 -68.39 30.59 27.23
CA LYS A 6 -67.44 31.19 26.31
C LYS A 6 -66.11 30.37 26.41
N ALA A 7 -65.93 29.41 25.52
CA ALA A 7 -64.70 28.67 25.42
C ALA A 7 -63.57 29.64 25.04
N ARG A 8 -62.56 29.78 25.92
CA ARG A 8 -61.29 30.49 25.66
C ARG A 8 -60.39 29.62 24.84
N ASP A 9 -60.28 29.96 23.58
CA ASP A 9 -59.34 29.40 22.66
C ASP A 9 -57.86 29.76 23.10
N ARG A 10 -57.19 28.86 23.81
CA ARG A 10 -55.78 29.00 24.17
C ARG A 10 -54.95 28.56 22.98
N LYS A 11 -54.66 29.51 22.07
CA LYS A 11 -53.75 29.36 20.99
C LYS A 11 -52.36 29.00 21.55
N ALA A 12 -52.00 27.72 21.50
CA ALA A 12 -50.68 27.22 21.91
C ALA A 12 -49.60 27.89 21.04
N ARG A 13 -48.81 28.75 21.67
CA ARG A 13 -47.60 29.31 21.01
C ARG A 13 -46.60 28.22 20.87
N SER A 14 -46.39 27.69 19.64
CA SER A 14 -45.27 26.85 19.32
C SER A 14 -43.97 27.57 19.68
N PRO A 15 -42.99 26.91 20.37
CA PRO A 15 -41.73 27.53 20.62
C PRO A 15 -40.98 27.72 19.29
N LYS A 16 -40.71 28.97 18.94
CA LYS A 16 -39.95 29.34 17.76
C LYS A 16 -38.57 28.76 17.93
N ALA A 17 -38.24 27.70 17.15
CA ALA A 17 -36.90 27.12 17.11
C ALA A 17 -35.92 28.25 16.76
N ARG A 18 -35.06 28.61 17.72
CA ARG A 18 -33.96 29.57 17.48
C ARG A 18 -32.96 28.86 16.58
N ASN A 19 -33.01 29.14 15.29
CA ASN A 19 -31.94 28.78 14.38
C ASN A 19 -30.68 29.53 14.84
N ARG A 20 -29.82 28.83 15.58
CA ARG A 20 -28.48 29.31 15.95
C ARG A 20 -27.61 29.12 14.73
N GLY A 21 -27.41 30.14 13.93
CA GLY A 21 -26.39 30.18 12.89
C GLY A 21 -25.02 30.24 13.54
N PHE A 22 -24.03 29.62 12.92
CA PHE A 22 -22.65 29.71 13.35
C PHE A 22 -22.08 31.11 13.17
N THR A 23 -21.27 31.58 14.07
CA THR A 23 -20.59 32.86 13.96
C THR A 23 -19.37 32.73 13.02
N LEU A 24 -19.02 33.87 12.38
CA LEU A 24 -17.84 33.90 11.50
C LEU A 24 -16.56 33.51 12.24
N ILE A 25 -16.44 33.98 13.49
CA ILE A 25 -15.27 33.65 14.34
C ILE A 25 -15.22 32.14 14.66
N GLU A 26 -16.36 31.49 14.88
CA GLU A 26 -16.44 30.06 15.15
C GLU A 26 -15.95 29.25 13.93
N MET A 27 -16.32 29.66 12.71
CA MET A 27 -15.82 29.06 11.49
C MET A 27 -14.30 29.25 11.33
N VAL A 28 -13.78 30.45 11.58
CA VAL A 28 -12.34 30.73 11.50
C VAL A 28 -11.56 29.87 12.49
N VAL A 29 -12.04 29.72 13.72
CA VAL A 29 -11.38 28.87 14.73
C VAL A 29 -11.40 27.41 14.28
N VAL A 30 -12.55 26.89 13.78
CA VAL A 30 -12.66 25.49 13.33
C VAL A 30 -11.72 25.21 12.17
N ILE A 31 -11.68 26.05 11.12
CA ILE A 31 -10.78 25.84 9.99
C ILE A 31 -9.30 25.94 10.41
N SER A 32 -8.97 26.85 11.35
CA SER A 32 -7.60 26.95 11.88
C SER A 32 -7.16 25.66 12.60
N LEU A 33 -8.04 25.08 13.42
CA LEU A 33 -7.76 23.81 14.09
C LEU A 33 -7.60 22.66 13.09
N VAL A 34 -8.46 22.58 12.07
CA VAL A 34 -8.36 21.58 11.00
C VAL A 34 -7.04 21.70 10.25
N LEU A 35 -6.62 22.92 9.90
CA LEU A 35 -5.34 23.16 9.21
C LEU A 35 -4.14 22.74 10.06
N ILE A 36 -4.15 22.98 11.38
CA ILE A 36 -3.10 22.54 12.29
C ILE A 36 -3.03 21.01 12.32
N LEU A 37 -4.17 20.32 12.42
CA LEU A 37 -4.21 18.86 12.41
C LEU A 37 -3.72 18.28 11.09
N LEU A 38 -4.10 18.87 9.96
CA LEU A 38 -3.65 18.45 8.63
C LEU A 38 -2.14 18.63 8.47
N ALA A 39 -1.57 19.72 8.97
CA ALA A 39 -0.13 19.96 8.90
C ALA A 39 0.71 18.87 9.59
N ILE A 40 0.17 18.22 10.62
CA ILE A 40 0.81 17.11 11.32
C ILE A 40 0.52 15.76 10.62
N ALA A 41 -0.68 15.59 10.07
CA ALA A 41 -1.13 14.32 9.51
C ALA A 41 -0.48 14.00 8.14
N LEU A 42 -0.34 15.01 7.25
CA LEU A 42 0.13 14.81 5.88
C LEU A 42 1.53 14.16 5.80
N PRO A 43 2.58 14.65 6.47
CA PRO A 43 3.92 14.07 6.35
C PRO A 43 4.01 12.64 6.89
N ARG A 44 3.18 12.27 7.85
CA ARG A 44 3.13 10.91 8.38
C ARG A 44 2.47 9.93 7.41
N TYR A 45 1.51 10.40 6.64
CA TYR A 45 0.80 9.59 5.65
C TYR A 45 1.75 9.10 4.54
N ASP A 46 2.57 9.98 3.97
CA ASP A 46 3.52 9.63 2.92
C ASP A 46 4.54 8.59 3.38
N GLN A 47 5.09 8.75 4.59
CA GLN A 47 6.01 7.78 5.17
C GLN A 47 5.36 6.39 5.38
N THR A 48 4.09 6.36 5.75
CA THR A 48 3.37 5.10 5.97
C THR A 48 3.15 4.36 4.64
N ILE A 49 2.80 5.08 3.57
CA ILE A 49 2.64 4.50 2.23
C ILE A 49 3.98 3.94 1.71
N THR A 50 5.07 4.70 1.85
CA THR A 50 6.40 4.24 1.43
C THR A 50 6.78 2.95 2.15
N ARG A 51 6.68 2.90 3.47
CA ARG A 51 6.97 1.69 4.25
C ARG A 51 6.09 0.50 3.87
N ALA A 52 4.81 0.72 3.55
CA ALA A 52 3.92 -0.34 3.10
C ALA A 52 4.35 -0.91 1.73
N ARG A 53 4.80 -0.05 0.80
CA ARG A 53 5.36 -0.48 -0.49
C ARG A 53 6.67 -1.24 -0.32
N GLU A 54 7.55 -0.79 0.56
CA GLU A 54 8.81 -1.44 0.90
C GLU A 54 8.59 -2.83 1.51
N ALA A 55 7.66 -2.96 2.44
CA ALA A 55 7.28 -4.24 3.03
C ALA A 55 6.74 -5.21 1.97
N LYS A 56 5.92 -4.71 1.04
CA LYS A 56 5.42 -5.53 -0.08
C LYS A 56 6.54 -5.95 -1.03
N LEU A 57 7.48 -5.06 -1.35
CA LEU A 57 8.65 -5.39 -2.16
C LEU A 57 9.44 -6.52 -1.52
N HIS A 58 9.72 -6.40 -0.22
CA HIS A 58 10.44 -7.44 0.52
C HIS A 58 9.73 -8.79 0.47
N GLU A 59 8.42 -8.83 0.70
CA GLU A 59 7.61 -10.04 0.59
C GLU A 59 7.65 -10.63 -0.83
N ASN A 60 7.58 -9.79 -1.87
CA ASN A 60 7.67 -10.22 -3.26
C ASN A 60 9.06 -10.80 -3.60
N LEU A 61 10.15 -10.18 -3.12
CA LEU A 61 11.50 -10.69 -3.26
C LEU A 61 11.66 -12.09 -2.62
N VAL A 62 11.18 -12.24 -1.36
CA VAL A 62 11.17 -13.56 -0.68
C VAL A 62 10.42 -14.59 -1.51
N THR A 63 9.25 -14.23 -1.99
CA THR A 63 8.37 -15.14 -2.74
C THR A 63 9.03 -15.59 -4.04
N LEU A 64 9.62 -14.66 -4.80
CA LEU A 64 10.26 -14.98 -6.08
C LEU A 64 11.53 -15.80 -5.90
N ASN A 65 12.41 -15.40 -4.98
CA ASN A 65 13.66 -16.14 -4.72
C ASN A 65 13.38 -17.55 -4.21
N LYS A 66 12.39 -17.71 -3.32
CA LYS A 66 11.94 -19.03 -2.87
C LYS A 66 11.37 -19.86 -4.02
N ALA A 67 10.59 -19.27 -4.92
CA ALA A 67 10.04 -19.97 -6.08
C ALA A 67 11.15 -20.43 -7.06
N ILE A 68 12.20 -19.62 -7.24
CA ILE A 68 13.39 -19.99 -8.03
C ILE A 68 14.07 -21.21 -7.41
N GLU A 69 14.30 -21.19 -6.09
CA GLU A 69 14.92 -22.29 -5.37
C GLU A 69 14.06 -23.58 -5.45
N GLU A 70 12.74 -23.48 -5.23
CA GLU A 70 11.83 -24.63 -5.33
C GLU A 70 11.81 -25.21 -6.74
N TYR A 71 11.81 -24.35 -7.78
CA TYR A 71 11.93 -24.79 -9.18
C TYR A 71 13.24 -25.55 -9.41
N ALA A 72 14.38 -25.01 -8.96
CA ALA A 72 15.70 -25.63 -9.13
C ALA A 72 15.77 -26.98 -8.42
N LEU A 73 15.23 -27.10 -7.21
CA LEU A 73 15.18 -28.36 -6.46
C LEU A 73 14.31 -29.42 -7.17
N ASP A 74 13.19 -29.02 -7.73
CA ASP A 74 12.23 -29.92 -8.39
C ASP A 74 12.72 -30.36 -9.78
N LYS A 75 13.18 -29.40 -10.59
CA LYS A 75 13.58 -29.63 -11.99
C LYS A 75 15.06 -30.01 -12.15
N LYS A 76 15.88 -29.92 -11.09
CA LYS A 76 17.34 -30.13 -11.12
C LYS A 76 18.05 -29.22 -12.13
N LYS A 77 17.50 -28.03 -12.34
CA LYS A 77 18.06 -26.96 -13.18
C LYS A 77 17.40 -25.64 -12.79
N ALA A 78 18.13 -24.55 -12.92
CA ALA A 78 17.58 -23.21 -12.69
C ALA A 78 16.59 -22.80 -13.79
N PRO A 79 15.58 -21.93 -13.49
CA PRO A 79 14.67 -21.39 -14.48
C PRO A 79 15.43 -20.46 -15.45
N GLN A 80 15.03 -20.43 -16.71
CA GLN A 80 15.63 -19.54 -17.71
C GLN A 80 14.92 -18.18 -17.78
N SER A 81 13.69 -18.12 -17.30
CA SER A 81 12.84 -16.94 -17.22
C SER A 81 12.01 -16.99 -15.96
N LEU A 82 11.60 -15.81 -15.43
CA LEU A 82 10.64 -15.75 -14.33
C LEU A 82 9.28 -16.34 -14.72
N ASP A 83 8.94 -16.34 -16.02
CA ASP A 83 7.70 -16.94 -16.52
C ASP A 83 7.67 -18.46 -16.34
N ASP A 84 8.83 -19.12 -16.24
CA ASP A 84 8.94 -20.56 -15.97
C ASP A 84 8.39 -20.96 -14.60
N LEU A 85 8.31 -19.97 -13.68
CA LEU A 85 7.76 -20.16 -12.34
C LEU A 85 6.23 -20.20 -12.33
N VAL A 86 5.57 -19.66 -13.38
CA VAL A 86 4.11 -19.56 -13.47
C VAL A 86 3.54 -20.75 -14.25
N PRO A 87 2.46 -21.34 -13.83
CA PRO A 87 1.72 -21.14 -12.57
C PRO A 87 2.15 -22.11 -11.45
N GLY A 88 3.21 -22.88 -11.66
CA GLY A 88 3.56 -24.02 -10.81
C GLY A 88 4.07 -23.65 -9.42
N TYR A 89 4.90 -22.60 -9.33
CA TYR A 89 5.56 -22.15 -8.10
C TYR A 89 5.02 -20.83 -7.61
N VAL A 90 4.63 -19.94 -8.52
CA VAL A 90 3.89 -18.71 -8.23
C VAL A 90 2.67 -18.61 -9.14
N LYS A 91 1.60 -18.02 -8.64
CA LYS A 91 0.37 -17.85 -9.42
C LYS A 91 0.54 -16.83 -10.56
N PHE A 92 1.33 -15.81 -10.32
CA PHE A 92 1.70 -14.72 -11.24
C PHE A 92 2.98 -14.06 -10.74
N ILE A 93 3.72 -13.41 -11.63
CA ILE A 93 4.88 -12.60 -11.23
C ILE A 93 4.36 -11.32 -10.58
N PRO A 94 4.71 -11.07 -9.28
CA PRO A 94 4.25 -9.87 -8.59
C PRO A 94 4.90 -8.61 -9.15
N ASP A 95 4.28 -7.45 -8.89
CA ASP A 95 4.85 -6.18 -9.28
C ASP A 95 6.04 -5.81 -8.39
N ASP A 96 7.05 -5.20 -9.01
CA ASP A 96 8.17 -4.53 -8.35
C ASP A 96 7.69 -3.22 -7.67
N ILE A 97 8.58 -2.56 -6.93
CA ILE A 97 8.33 -1.25 -6.28
C ILE A 97 7.87 -0.18 -7.30
N THR A 98 8.28 -0.32 -8.56
CA THR A 98 7.87 0.55 -9.66
C THR A 98 6.40 0.41 -10.06
N GLY A 99 5.70 -0.64 -9.57
CA GLY A 99 4.33 -0.98 -9.97
C GLY A 99 4.25 -1.77 -11.28
N SER A 100 5.35 -2.34 -11.76
CA SER A 100 5.41 -3.20 -12.94
C SER A 100 6.08 -4.53 -12.60
N ASN A 101 5.63 -5.60 -13.22
CA ASN A 101 6.24 -6.93 -13.11
C ASN A 101 7.39 -7.17 -14.12
N THR A 102 7.67 -6.19 -14.98
CA THR A 102 8.72 -6.29 -16.02
C THR A 102 10.03 -5.63 -15.62
N THR A 103 10.07 -4.97 -14.46
CA THR A 103 11.26 -4.24 -13.98
C THR A 103 12.18 -5.09 -13.11
N TRP A 104 11.81 -6.33 -12.82
CA TRP A 104 12.68 -7.25 -12.10
C TRP A 104 13.98 -7.47 -12.85
N GLN A 105 15.10 -7.42 -12.12
CA GLN A 105 16.41 -7.81 -12.63
C GLN A 105 16.77 -9.19 -12.09
N THR A 106 17.32 -10.03 -12.96
CA THR A 106 17.69 -11.40 -12.62
C THR A 106 19.18 -11.53 -12.46
N GLU A 107 19.62 -12.26 -11.44
CA GLU A 107 21.02 -12.64 -11.25
C GLU A 107 21.22 -14.07 -11.76
N PRO A 108 22.34 -14.35 -12.48
CA PRO A 108 22.64 -15.71 -12.92
C PRO A 108 22.95 -16.60 -11.71
N GLU A 109 22.64 -17.88 -11.85
CA GLU A 109 23.05 -18.91 -10.90
C GLU A 109 24.61 -19.01 -10.82
N ASP A 110 25.14 -19.22 -9.61
CA ASP A 110 26.58 -19.46 -9.47
C ASP A 110 26.96 -20.80 -10.12
N SER A 111 27.93 -20.77 -11.04
CA SER A 111 28.40 -21.97 -11.75
C SER A 111 28.95 -23.05 -10.85
N GLN A 112 29.39 -22.72 -9.63
CA GLN A 112 29.92 -23.67 -8.65
C GLN A 112 28.81 -24.39 -7.88
N GLU A 113 27.65 -23.77 -7.74
CA GLU A 113 26.50 -24.31 -7.02
C GLU A 113 25.41 -24.81 -7.99
N ALA A 114 25.57 -24.56 -9.30
CA ALA A 114 24.61 -24.89 -10.33
C ALA A 114 24.38 -26.41 -10.45
N TRP A 115 23.11 -26.80 -10.59
CA TRP A 115 22.77 -28.19 -10.89
C TRP A 115 23.28 -28.65 -12.25
N ASP A 116 23.31 -27.76 -13.23
CA ASP A 116 23.88 -27.98 -14.56
C ASP A 116 24.77 -26.79 -14.94
N PRO A 117 26.11 -26.92 -14.74
CA PRO A 117 27.06 -25.84 -15.07
C PRO A 117 27.11 -25.48 -16.56
N THR A 118 26.51 -26.30 -17.44
CA THR A 118 26.45 -26.04 -18.88
C THR A 118 25.24 -25.18 -19.30
N GLN A 119 24.23 -25.05 -18.43
CA GLN A 119 23.04 -24.31 -18.66
C GLN A 119 22.65 -23.44 -17.43
N LEU A 120 23.45 -22.41 -17.22
CA LEU A 120 23.19 -21.47 -16.13
C LEU A 120 21.85 -20.77 -16.36
N GLY A 121 21.01 -20.76 -15.35
CA GLY A 121 19.74 -20.05 -15.33
C GLY A 121 19.73 -18.89 -14.34
N ILE A 122 18.55 -18.53 -13.87
CA ILE A 122 18.33 -17.49 -12.89
C ILE A 122 18.55 -18.08 -11.50
N GLY A 123 19.54 -17.55 -10.76
CA GLY A 123 19.81 -17.91 -9.37
C GLY A 123 19.14 -16.99 -8.35
N GLY A 124 18.76 -15.78 -8.76
CA GLY A 124 18.09 -14.82 -7.90
C GLY A 124 17.45 -13.66 -8.66
N VAL A 125 16.71 -12.85 -7.93
CA VAL A 125 16.03 -11.69 -8.46
C VAL A 125 16.12 -10.51 -7.48
N HIS A 126 16.26 -9.30 -8.03
CA HIS A 126 16.22 -8.05 -7.27
C HIS A 126 15.39 -6.99 -8.01
N SER A 127 15.06 -5.90 -7.32
CA SER A 127 14.34 -4.78 -7.95
C SER A 127 15.21 -4.10 -9.01
N GLY A 128 14.62 -3.69 -10.10
CA GLY A 128 15.27 -2.84 -11.10
C GLY A 128 15.23 -1.35 -10.79
N SER A 129 14.74 -0.95 -9.61
CA SER A 129 14.67 0.45 -9.21
C SER A 129 15.92 0.89 -8.44
N ASP A 130 16.55 1.97 -8.91
CA ASP A 130 17.66 2.62 -8.21
C ASP A 130 17.21 3.72 -7.23
N GLU A 131 15.89 3.87 -7.02
CA GLU A 131 15.36 4.80 -6.03
C GLU A 131 15.82 4.44 -4.63
N ILE A 132 16.00 5.46 -3.79
CA ILE A 132 16.47 5.30 -2.42
C ILE A 132 15.28 4.99 -1.49
N SER A 133 15.41 3.91 -0.74
CA SER A 133 14.43 3.47 0.26
C SER A 133 14.37 4.40 1.47
N SER A 134 13.37 4.20 2.32
CA SER A 134 13.26 4.89 3.62
C SER A 134 14.44 4.62 4.55
N GLU A 135 15.23 3.56 4.29
CA GLU A 135 16.44 3.18 5.04
C GLU A 135 17.73 3.77 4.44
N GLY A 136 17.63 4.49 3.32
CA GLY A 136 18.75 5.15 2.66
C GLY A 136 19.55 4.24 1.71
N THR A 137 19.03 3.05 1.37
CA THR A 137 19.64 2.11 0.41
C THR A 137 18.84 2.08 -0.87
N ALA A 138 19.49 1.84 -2.01
CA ALA A 138 18.77 1.65 -3.27
C ALA A 138 17.98 0.34 -3.27
N TYR A 139 16.78 0.33 -3.84
CA TYR A 139 15.99 -0.91 -3.91
C TYR A 139 16.68 -2.00 -4.73
N SER A 140 17.45 -1.62 -5.75
CA SER A 140 18.27 -2.56 -6.54
C SER A 140 19.33 -3.30 -5.72
N SER A 141 19.72 -2.78 -4.56
CA SER A 141 20.68 -3.44 -3.65
C SER A 141 20.03 -4.41 -2.66
N TRP A 142 18.71 -4.47 -2.61
CA TRP A 142 17.99 -5.36 -1.71
C TRP A 142 18.08 -6.79 -2.21
N LYS A 143 18.83 -7.60 -1.46
CA LYS A 143 18.98 -9.04 -1.68
C LYS A 143 18.27 -9.81 -0.56
N HIS A 144 17.95 -11.02 -0.88
CA HIS A 144 17.32 -11.98 0.03
C HIS A 144 18.36 -12.94 0.52
#